data_40733fe93a2e468593809afa44c7faee
#
_entry.id   40733fe93a2e468593809afa44c7faee
#
_cell.length_a   1.000
_cell.length_b   1.000
_cell.length_c   1.000
_cell.angle_alpha   90.00
_cell.angle_beta   90.00
_cell.angle_gamma   90.00
#
_symmetry.space_group_name_H-M   'P 1'
#
loop_
_entity.id
_entity.type
_entity.pdbx_description
1 polymer ?
#
loop_
_entity_poly.entity_id
_entity_poly.type
_entity_poly.pdbx_seq_one_letter_code
_entity_poly.pdbx_strand_id
1 'polypeptide(L)'
;MRTSAARSVTVKGRSEAVHLIGSARFQQLSNSRWAWFGGALEIGLRRALHVREERLATRHDACRMLYVSDIHLRNGRSDRLCTQVLDAVAGCNPDVVLLGGDLVDSSSELGRLRDLVGRLREIASVLAIGGNHDQRIGMDRVREAVEHGGGQWIHDATARVAHGGRVIAVSGPDATGPVDGDVRVLCAHNPRIWKTFDHAGYDLVLAGHLHGCQIVACVYRDRLFPGAMLYPCCFLSHHRDSTRLVVSRGVSDLLPIRWRCPREVVLCYV
;
A
#
# COMPACT_ATOMS: atom_id res chain seq x y z
N MET A 1 -10.37 14.67 -27.30
CA MET A 1 -11.04 13.78 -26.35
C MET A 1 -10.47 12.38 -26.49
N ARG A 2 -9.53 11.99 -25.63
CA ARG A 2 -9.04 10.60 -25.59
C ARG A 2 -9.83 9.88 -24.53
N THR A 3 -10.65 8.92 -24.95
CA THR A 3 -11.39 8.02 -24.05
C THR A 3 -10.36 7.13 -23.35
N SER A 4 -10.21 7.32 -22.03
CA SER A 4 -9.43 6.41 -21.18
C SER A 4 -10.12 5.04 -21.17
N ALA A 5 -9.54 4.09 -21.88
CA ALA A 5 -10.06 2.73 -21.91
C ALA A 5 -9.71 2.03 -20.58
N ALA A 6 -10.73 1.57 -19.86
CA ALA A 6 -10.56 0.70 -18.71
C ALA A 6 -9.83 -0.59 -19.13
N ARG A 7 -8.62 -0.82 -18.61
CA ARG A 7 -7.86 -2.04 -18.87
C ARG A 7 -8.24 -3.10 -17.82
N SER A 8 -8.74 -4.24 -18.26
CA SER A 8 -9.01 -5.38 -17.39
C SER A 8 -7.74 -6.20 -17.17
N VAL A 9 -7.42 -6.48 -15.90
CA VAL A 9 -6.36 -7.42 -15.52
C VAL A 9 -7.02 -8.74 -15.13
N THR A 10 -6.76 -9.79 -15.91
CA THR A 10 -7.18 -11.14 -15.55
C THR A 10 -6.06 -11.81 -14.79
N VAL A 11 -6.29 -12.15 -13.52
CA VAL A 11 -5.34 -12.94 -12.72
C VAL A 11 -5.34 -14.36 -13.27
N LYS A 12 -4.26 -14.76 -13.95
CA LYS A 12 -4.07 -16.15 -14.42
C LYS A 12 -3.94 -17.08 -13.22
N GLY A 13 -4.66 -18.21 -13.30
CA GLY A 13 -4.60 -19.30 -12.34
C GLY A 13 -3.17 -19.79 -12.12
N ARG A 14 -2.91 -20.19 -10.90
CA ARG A 14 -1.61 -20.66 -10.38
C ARG A 14 -1.01 -21.76 -11.23
N SER A 15 0.25 -21.59 -11.63
CA SER A 15 1.15 -22.69 -11.97
C SER A 15 1.76 -23.20 -10.66
N GLU A 16 1.56 -24.49 -10.38
CA GLU A 16 2.24 -25.20 -9.30
C GLU A 16 3.74 -25.25 -9.60
N ALA A 17 4.52 -24.74 -8.72
CA ALA A 17 5.90 -25.07 -8.34
C ALA A 17 6.75 -23.81 -8.03
N VAL A 18 6.73 -23.38 -6.78
CA VAL A 18 7.88 -22.70 -6.20
C VAL A 18 8.31 -23.45 -4.95
N HIS A 19 9.40 -24.19 -5.07
CA HIS A 19 10.07 -24.85 -3.94
C HIS A 19 10.63 -23.83 -2.97
N LEU A 20 10.28 -24.01 -1.72
CA LEU A 20 10.69 -23.36 -0.49
C LEU A 20 12.19 -23.05 -0.42
N ILE A 21 12.51 -21.79 -0.26
CA ILE A 21 13.77 -21.34 0.32
C ILE A 21 13.45 -20.39 1.49
N GLY A 22 13.80 -20.83 2.70
CA GLY A 22 13.96 -19.97 3.86
C GLY A 22 12.70 -19.69 4.67
N SER A 23 12.46 -20.45 5.73
CA SER A 23 11.48 -20.17 6.76
C SER A 23 11.88 -18.94 7.58
N ALA A 24 11.58 -17.74 7.11
CA ALA A 24 11.51 -16.57 7.96
C ALA A 24 10.23 -16.70 8.79
N ARG A 25 10.36 -16.80 10.12
CA ARG A 25 9.22 -16.75 11.04
C ARG A 25 8.57 -15.36 10.95
N PHE A 26 7.54 -15.26 10.14
CA PHE A 26 6.64 -14.10 10.20
C PHE A 26 5.92 -14.14 11.53
N GLN A 27 6.18 -13.18 12.40
CA GLN A 27 5.38 -12.95 13.59
C GLN A 27 4.06 -12.32 13.15
N GLN A 28 3.07 -13.17 12.93
CA GLN A 28 1.66 -12.78 12.77
C GLN A 28 1.19 -12.28 14.13
N LEU A 29 1.28 -10.97 14.36
CA LEU A 29 0.73 -10.36 15.57
C LEU A 29 -0.77 -10.23 15.36
N SER A 30 -1.53 -11.07 16.07
CA SER A 30 -2.99 -10.97 16.17
C SER A 30 -3.40 -9.55 16.58
N ASN A 31 -4.58 -9.11 16.14
CA ASN A 31 -5.22 -7.82 16.45
C ASN A 31 -5.51 -7.57 17.95
N SER A 32 -4.74 -8.12 18.87
CA SER A 32 -4.90 -7.84 20.30
C SER A 32 -4.38 -6.43 20.60
N ARG A 33 -5.21 -5.61 21.20
CA ARG A 33 -4.92 -4.23 21.67
C ARG A 33 -3.62 -4.11 22.50
N TRP A 34 -3.06 -5.22 22.95
CA TRP A 34 -1.89 -5.34 23.82
C TRP A 34 -0.56 -5.55 23.07
N ALA A 35 -0.58 -5.97 21.79
CA ALA A 35 0.63 -6.15 20.97
C ALA A 35 1.39 -4.81 20.71
N TRP A 36 0.76 -3.68 21.03
CA TRP A 36 1.30 -2.34 20.89
C TRP A 36 2.40 -1.97 21.89
N PHE A 37 2.49 -2.67 23.01
CA PHE A 37 3.40 -2.31 24.10
C PHE A 37 4.85 -2.79 23.89
N GLY A 38 5.11 -3.73 22.98
CA GLY A 38 6.44 -4.28 22.70
C GLY A 38 7.31 -3.51 21.70
N GLY A 39 6.80 -2.42 21.12
CA GLY A 39 7.46 -1.65 20.06
C GLY A 39 8.52 -0.70 20.59
N ALA A 40 9.72 -1.23 20.89
CA ALA A 40 10.88 -0.43 21.22
C ALA A 40 11.22 0.56 20.07
N LEU A 41 12.06 1.53 20.37
CA LEU A 41 12.71 2.44 19.45
C LEU A 41 13.30 1.68 18.25
N GLU A 42 12.97 2.09 17.05
CA GLU A 42 13.60 1.63 15.81
C GLU A 42 14.46 2.76 15.25
N ILE A 43 15.72 2.45 14.94
CA ILE A 43 16.65 3.37 14.31
C ILE A 43 17.05 2.79 12.96
N GLY A 44 16.74 3.52 11.89
CA GLY A 44 16.94 3.10 10.51
C GLY A 44 16.08 1.90 10.11
N LEU A 45 16.54 1.10 9.16
CA LEU A 45 15.78 -0.02 8.57
C LEU A 45 16.13 -1.38 9.21
N ARG A 46 16.31 -1.45 10.52
CA ARG A 46 16.86 -2.66 11.18
C ARG A 46 15.84 -3.78 11.34
N ARG A 47 14.56 -3.46 11.49
CA ARG A 47 13.49 -4.43 11.70
C ARG A 47 12.83 -4.82 10.37
N ALA A 48 12.25 -6.02 10.33
CA ALA A 48 11.35 -6.42 9.27
C ALA A 48 10.10 -5.55 9.25
N LEU A 49 9.44 -5.48 8.10
CA LEU A 49 8.15 -4.80 7.98
C LEU A 49 7.09 -5.54 8.79
N HIS A 50 6.27 -4.79 9.50
CA HIS A 50 5.09 -5.32 10.15
C HIS A 50 3.97 -5.53 9.10
N VAL A 51 3.33 -6.68 9.12
CA VAL A 51 2.14 -6.92 8.30
C VAL A 51 0.91 -6.64 9.16
N ARG A 52 0.15 -5.59 8.80
CA ARG A 52 -1.13 -5.30 9.43
C ARG A 52 -2.25 -5.84 8.55
N GLU A 53 -3.14 -6.64 9.14
CA GLU A 53 -4.30 -7.18 8.44
C GLU A 53 -5.53 -6.30 8.65
N GLU A 54 -6.27 -6.06 7.55
CA GLU A 54 -7.54 -5.36 7.52
C GLU A 54 -8.56 -6.19 6.76
N ARG A 55 -9.71 -6.47 7.38
CA ARG A 55 -10.73 -7.35 6.79
C ARG A 55 -12.00 -6.55 6.50
N LEU A 56 -12.35 -6.42 5.21
CA LEU A 56 -13.66 -5.97 4.75
C LEU A 56 -14.58 -7.17 4.52
N ALA A 57 -14.02 -8.25 3.95
CA ALA A 57 -14.73 -9.50 3.74
C ALA A 57 -14.29 -10.56 4.76
N THR A 58 -15.26 -11.32 5.27
CA THR A 58 -15.02 -12.45 6.18
C THR A 58 -14.94 -13.79 5.44
N ARG A 59 -15.09 -13.77 4.10
CA ARG A 59 -15.08 -14.95 3.26
C ARG A 59 -13.69 -15.56 3.15
N HIS A 60 -13.62 -16.89 3.00
CA HIS A 60 -12.36 -17.60 2.82
C HIS A 60 -11.70 -17.33 1.46
N ASP A 61 -12.51 -16.95 0.45
CA ASP A 61 -12.11 -16.61 -0.91
C ASP A 61 -11.96 -15.10 -1.17
N ALA A 62 -11.72 -14.31 -0.13
CA ALA A 62 -11.48 -12.88 -0.26
C ALA A 62 -10.18 -12.60 -1.03
N CYS A 63 -10.21 -11.61 -1.93
CA CYS A 63 -9.03 -11.14 -2.62
C CYS A 63 -8.04 -10.53 -1.61
N ARG A 64 -6.79 -10.96 -1.68
CA ARG A 64 -5.69 -10.53 -0.80
C ARG A 64 -4.95 -9.39 -1.49
N MET A 65 -5.25 -8.17 -1.11
CA MET A 65 -4.64 -6.97 -1.64
C MET A 65 -3.60 -6.44 -0.64
N LEU A 66 -2.33 -6.42 -1.01
CA LEU A 66 -1.25 -5.90 -0.18
C LEU A 66 -0.94 -4.46 -0.56
N TYR A 67 -1.26 -3.53 0.33
CA TYR A 67 -0.98 -2.12 0.18
C TYR A 67 0.40 -1.78 0.73
N VAL A 68 1.24 -1.20 -0.12
CA VAL A 68 2.63 -0.81 0.13
C VAL A 68 2.79 0.66 -0.23
N SER A 69 3.02 1.54 0.72
CA SER A 69 3.18 2.98 0.49
C SER A 69 4.48 3.52 1.09
N ASP A 70 4.88 4.68 0.63
CA ASP A 70 5.99 5.44 1.22
C ASP A 70 7.29 4.63 1.24
N ILE A 71 7.68 4.08 0.08
CA ILE A 71 8.91 3.29 -0.06
C ILE A 71 10.13 4.21 -0.03
N HIS A 72 10.04 5.40 -0.67
CA HIS A 72 11.09 6.41 -0.71
C HIS A 72 12.46 5.82 -1.10
N LEU A 73 12.54 5.18 -2.27
CA LEU A 73 13.81 4.67 -2.76
C LEU A 73 14.81 5.81 -2.90
N ARG A 74 15.95 5.70 -2.22
CA ARG A 74 17.04 6.68 -2.20
C ARG A 74 18.37 6.01 -1.93
N ASN A 75 19.44 6.59 -2.44
CA ASN A 75 20.80 6.04 -2.35
C ASN A 75 21.14 5.55 -0.92
N GLY A 76 21.76 4.37 -0.85
CA GLY A 76 22.23 3.75 0.38
C GLY A 76 21.18 3.01 1.21
N ARG A 77 19.88 3.05 0.82
CA ARG A 77 18.80 2.35 1.54
C ARG A 77 17.96 1.44 0.67
N SER A 78 17.95 1.68 -0.63
CA SER A 78 17.02 1.04 -1.57
C SER A 78 17.13 -0.47 -1.61
N ASP A 79 18.34 -1.05 -1.60
CA ASP A 79 18.52 -2.51 -1.62
C ASP A 79 17.84 -3.19 -0.45
N ARG A 80 18.02 -2.64 0.74
CA ARG A 80 17.41 -3.18 1.94
C ARG A 80 15.89 -2.99 1.95
N LEU A 81 15.40 -1.84 1.49
CA LEU A 81 13.96 -1.58 1.35
C LEU A 81 13.32 -2.53 0.35
N CYS A 82 13.92 -2.70 -0.84
CA CYS A 82 13.44 -3.64 -1.84
C CYS A 82 13.40 -5.07 -1.29
N THR A 83 14.45 -5.53 -0.61
CA THR A 83 14.48 -6.84 0.01
C THR A 83 13.35 -6.99 1.03
N GLN A 84 13.16 -6.03 1.93
CA GLN A 84 12.10 -6.10 2.94
C GLN A 84 10.69 -6.08 2.34
N VAL A 85 10.46 -5.32 1.27
CA VAL A 85 9.18 -5.32 0.54
C VAL A 85 8.93 -6.67 -0.10
N LEU A 86 9.93 -7.22 -0.80
CA LEU A 86 9.82 -8.53 -1.44
C LEU A 86 9.58 -9.65 -0.43
N ASP A 87 10.28 -9.64 0.71
CA ASP A 87 10.07 -10.61 1.79
C ASP A 87 8.64 -10.52 2.34
N ALA A 88 8.12 -9.30 2.55
CA ALA A 88 6.76 -9.10 3.02
C ALA A 88 5.72 -9.58 1.98
N VAL A 89 5.93 -9.28 0.69
CA VAL A 89 5.05 -9.72 -0.39
C VAL A 89 5.07 -11.25 -0.52
N ALA A 90 6.26 -11.87 -0.51
CA ALA A 90 6.39 -13.33 -0.56
C ALA A 90 5.69 -14.01 0.62
N GLY A 91 5.85 -13.46 1.85
CA GLY A 91 5.23 -13.99 3.05
C GLY A 91 3.71 -13.81 3.08
N CYS A 92 3.20 -12.72 2.54
CA CYS A 92 1.75 -12.47 2.43
C CYS A 92 1.12 -13.25 1.27
N ASN A 93 1.85 -13.58 0.22
CA ASN A 93 1.35 -14.22 -1.01
C ASN A 93 0.03 -13.57 -1.51
N PRO A 94 0.03 -12.26 -1.82
CA PRO A 94 -1.17 -11.54 -2.22
C PRO A 94 -1.60 -11.89 -3.65
N ASP A 95 -2.85 -11.56 -4.00
CA ASP A 95 -3.35 -11.60 -5.37
C ASP A 95 -2.98 -10.31 -6.12
N VAL A 96 -2.93 -9.19 -5.37
CA VAL A 96 -2.61 -7.86 -5.88
C VAL A 96 -1.67 -7.14 -4.91
N VAL A 97 -0.61 -6.54 -5.44
CA VAL A 97 0.21 -5.54 -4.76
C VAL A 97 -0.20 -4.16 -5.24
N LEU A 98 -0.55 -3.28 -4.32
CA LEU A 98 -0.96 -1.91 -4.60
C LEU A 98 0.09 -0.95 -4.06
N LEU A 99 0.86 -0.32 -4.94
CA LEU A 99 1.89 0.67 -4.60
C LEU A 99 1.24 2.06 -4.42
N GLY A 100 1.23 2.55 -3.19
CA GLY A 100 0.42 3.68 -2.73
C GLY A 100 1.09 5.05 -2.79
N GLY A 101 2.09 5.24 -3.66
CA GLY A 101 2.80 6.51 -3.86
C GLY A 101 3.99 6.72 -2.92
N ASP A 102 4.74 7.80 -3.18
CA ASP A 102 6.05 8.11 -2.62
C ASP A 102 7.01 6.93 -2.80
N LEU A 103 7.15 6.51 -4.07
CA LEU A 103 7.92 5.34 -4.46
C LEU A 103 9.43 5.66 -4.49
N VAL A 104 9.79 6.86 -4.99
CA VAL A 104 11.18 7.28 -5.17
C VAL A 104 11.43 8.70 -4.63
N ASP A 105 12.62 8.92 -4.05
CA ASP A 105 13.12 10.23 -3.62
C ASP A 105 14.18 10.81 -4.58
N SER A 106 14.66 10.00 -5.53
CA SER A 106 15.68 10.41 -6.50
C SER A 106 15.44 9.78 -7.85
N SER A 107 15.70 10.54 -8.90
CA SER A 107 15.62 10.04 -10.29
C SER A 107 16.64 8.93 -10.59
N SER A 108 17.73 8.84 -9.86
CA SER A 108 18.71 7.76 -9.97
C SER A 108 18.14 6.39 -9.55
N GLU A 109 17.04 6.36 -8.81
CA GLU A 109 16.41 5.14 -8.30
C GLU A 109 15.29 4.59 -9.22
N LEU A 110 14.97 5.28 -10.32
CA LEU A 110 13.92 4.82 -11.26
C LEU A 110 14.20 3.43 -11.84
N GLY A 111 15.46 3.12 -12.16
CA GLY A 111 15.86 1.78 -12.59
C GLY A 111 15.60 0.74 -11.54
N ARG A 112 15.88 1.06 -10.27
CA ARG A 112 15.64 0.16 -9.15
C ARG A 112 14.14 -0.02 -8.85
N LEU A 113 13.34 1.03 -9.04
CA LEU A 113 11.88 0.93 -8.96
C LEU A 113 11.35 -0.03 -10.04
N ARG A 114 11.81 0.11 -11.30
CA ARG A 114 11.45 -0.82 -12.38
C ARG A 114 11.78 -2.26 -12.03
N ASP A 115 12.99 -2.52 -11.53
CA ASP A 115 13.45 -3.86 -11.18
C ASP A 115 12.67 -4.44 -9.98
N LEU A 116 12.33 -3.61 -8.98
CA LEU A 116 11.44 -4.00 -7.88
C LEU A 116 10.06 -4.41 -8.40
N VAL A 117 9.44 -3.58 -9.25
CA VAL A 117 8.13 -3.88 -9.84
C VAL A 117 8.19 -5.18 -10.65
N GLY A 118 9.26 -5.41 -11.42
CA GLY A 118 9.47 -6.65 -12.17
C GLY A 118 9.43 -7.88 -11.27
N ARG A 119 10.16 -7.85 -10.16
CA ARG A 119 10.17 -8.94 -9.18
C ARG A 119 8.83 -9.11 -8.47
N LEU A 120 8.13 -8.03 -8.15
CA LEU A 120 6.79 -8.09 -7.57
C LEU A 120 5.79 -8.73 -8.54
N ARG A 121 5.92 -8.46 -9.84
CA ARG A 121 5.09 -9.04 -10.91
C ARG A 121 5.24 -10.55 -11.06
N GLU A 122 6.34 -11.12 -10.65
CA GLU A 122 6.53 -12.58 -10.59
C GLU A 122 5.63 -13.24 -9.54
N ILE A 123 5.20 -12.47 -8.51
CA ILE A 123 4.41 -12.97 -7.38
C ILE A 123 2.93 -12.64 -7.55
N ALA A 124 2.60 -11.39 -7.92
CA ALA A 124 1.24 -10.88 -7.95
C ALA A 124 1.02 -9.83 -9.05
N SER A 125 -0.24 -9.46 -9.32
CA SER A 125 -0.54 -8.27 -10.11
C SER A 125 -0.09 -7.02 -9.37
N VAL A 126 0.58 -6.07 -10.06
CA VAL A 126 1.06 -4.82 -9.46
C VAL A 126 0.28 -3.64 -10.04
N LEU A 127 -0.40 -2.90 -9.18
CA LEU A 127 -1.04 -1.61 -9.47
C LEU A 127 -0.27 -0.51 -8.74
N ALA A 128 -0.16 0.68 -9.34
CA ALA A 128 0.58 1.78 -8.72
C ALA A 128 -0.05 3.15 -8.96
N ILE A 129 0.08 4.00 -7.96
CA ILE A 129 -0.16 5.44 -8.06
C ILE A 129 1.10 6.21 -7.67
N GLY A 130 1.17 7.50 -7.99
CA GLY A 130 2.21 8.38 -7.49
C GLY A 130 1.82 9.12 -6.22
N GLY A 131 2.85 9.55 -5.47
CA GLY A 131 2.73 10.44 -4.33
C GLY A 131 3.36 11.81 -4.61
N ASN A 132 3.47 12.64 -3.58
CA ASN A 132 4.02 14.00 -3.72
C ASN A 132 5.54 14.01 -3.92
N HIS A 133 6.28 13.01 -3.48
CA HIS A 133 7.71 12.87 -3.80
C HIS A 133 7.89 12.45 -5.25
N ASP A 134 7.09 11.53 -5.76
CA ASP A 134 7.10 11.10 -7.15
C ASP A 134 6.80 12.28 -8.09
N GLN A 135 5.89 13.18 -7.69
CA GLN A 135 5.58 14.40 -8.44
C GLN A 135 6.82 15.32 -8.60
N ARG A 136 7.69 15.41 -7.58
CA ARG A 136 8.94 16.19 -7.66
C ARG A 136 9.96 15.58 -8.59
N ILE A 137 9.96 14.25 -8.74
CA ILE A 137 10.84 13.51 -9.66
C ILE A 137 10.32 13.58 -11.11
N GLY A 138 9.01 13.74 -11.27
CA GLY A 138 8.27 13.73 -12.51
C GLY A 138 7.39 12.49 -12.62
N MET A 139 6.07 12.70 -12.55
CA MET A 139 5.07 11.62 -12.55
C MET A 139 5.21 10.69 -13.75
N ASP A 140 5.44 11.25 -14.95
CA ASP A 140 5.58 10.44 -16.18
C ASP A 140 6.78 9.49 -16.10
N ARG A 141 7.91 9.95 -15.54
CA ARG A 141 9.11 9.14 -15.38
C ARG A 141 8.91 7.99 -14.39
N VAL A 142 8.18 8.25 -13.30
CA VAL A 142 7.84 7.22 -12.31
C VAL A 142 6.85 6.23 -12.91
N ARG A 143 5.84 6.72 -13.64
CA ARG A 143 4.90 5.90 -14.41
C ARG A 143 5.63 4.97 -15.38
N GLU A 144 6.54 5.52 -16.20
CA GLU A 144 7.34 4.73 -17.15
C GLU A 144 8.14 3.63 -16.44
N ALA A 145 8.76 3.94 -15.30
CA ALA A 145 9.51 2.93 -14.54
C ALA A 145 8.59 1.80 -14.04
N VAL A 146 7.39 2.11 -13.55
CA VAL A 146 6.39 1.13 -13.13
C VAL A 146 5.92 0.29 -14.31
N GLU A 147 5.54 0.91 -15.44
CA GLU A 147 5.03 0.22 -16.62
C GLU A 147 6.12 -0.65 -17.29
N HIS A 148 7.37 -0.19 -17.36
CA HIS A 148 8.49 -0.99 -17.85
C HIS A 148 8.84 -2.17 -16.92
N GLY A 149 8.53 -2.08 -15.63
CA GLY A 149 8.59 -3.20 -14.70
C GLY A 149 7.42 -4.18 -14.85
N GLY A 150 6.44 -3.89 -15.73
CA GLY A 150 5.26 -4.71 -15.95
C GLY A 150 4.12 -4.44 -14.95
N GLY A 151 4.21 -3.39 -14.13
CA GLY A 151 3.12 -2.88 -13.32
C GLY A 151 2.10 -2.10 -14.15
N GLN A 152 0.93 -1.85 -13.58
CA GLN A 152 -0.08 -0.99 -14.17
C GLN A 152 -0.18 0.31 -13.38
N TRP A 153 0.00 1.44 -14.07
CA TRP A 153 -0.25 2.75 -13.51
C TRP A 153 -1.74 3.07 -13.50
N ILE A 154 -2.27 3.44 -12.33
CA ILE A 154 -3.70 3.71 -12.15
C ILE A 154 -3.99 5.08 -11.52
N HIS A 155 -3.01 6.00 -11.46
CA HIS A 155 -3.18 7.29 -10.80
C HIS A 155 -4.40 8.06 -11.31
N ASP A 156 -4.60 8.04 -12.62
CA ASP A 156 -5.68 8.69 -13.39
C ASP A 156 -6.67 7.67 -14.00
N ALA A 157 -6.67 6.44 -13.51
CA ALA A 157 -7.44 5.34 -14.10
C ALA A 157 -8.02 4.41 -13.04
N THR A 158 -8.96 3.55 -13.47
CA THR A 158 -9.51 2.45 -12.68
C THR A 158 -9.09 1.12 -13.29
N ALA A 159 -8.45 0.27 -12.48
CA ALA A 159 -8.18 -1.13 -12.81
C ALA A 159 -9.32 -2.02 -12.31
N ARG A 160 -9.56 -3.13 -13.01
CA ARG A 160 -10.52 -4.17 -12.62
C ARG A 160 -9.78 -5.47 -12.37
N VAL A 161 -9.94 -6.01 -11.16
CA VAL A 161 -9.37 -7.29 -10.74
C VAL A 161 -10.49 -8.30 -10.56
N ALA A 162 -10.46 -9.35 -11.37
CA ALA A 162 -11.39 -10.46 -11.21
C ALA A 162 -10.83 -11.47 -10.20
N HIS A 163 -11.58 -11.78 -9.15
CA HIS A 163 -11.21 -12.74 -8.12
C HIS A 163 -12.46 -13.41 -7.53
N GLY A 164 -12.47 -14.74 -7.45
CA GLY A 164 -13.60 -15.48 -6.84
C GLY A 164 -14.97 -15.19 -7.46
N GLY A 165 -15.05 -14.94 -8.77
CA GLY A 165 -16.28 -14.58 -9.47
C GLY A 165 -16.76 -13.14 -9.23
N ARG A 166 -15.98 -12.30 -8.54
CA ARG A 166 -16.27 -10.89 -8.26
C ARG A 166 -15.30 -9.99 -9.02
N VAL A 167 -15.72 -8.75 -9.24
CA VAL A 167 -14.91 -7.69 -9.82
C VAL A 167 -14.57 -6.67 -8.72
N ILE A 168 -13.28 -6.52 -8.42
CA ILE A 168 -12.76 -5.48 -7.54
C ILE A 168 -12.29 -4.33 -8.44
N ALA A 169 -12.94 -3.18 -8.35
CA ALA A 169 -12.55 -1.96 -9.04
C ALA A 169 -11.59 -1.16 -8.14
N VAL A 170 -10.38 -0.89 -8.63
CA VAL A 170 -9.34 -0.12 -7.91
C VAL A 170 -9.07 1.14 -8.67
N SER A 171 -9.46 2.28 -8.11
CA SER A 171 -9.32 3.61 -8.71
C SER A 171 -8.14 4.36 -8.11
N GLY A 172 -7.42 5.10 -8.93
CA GLY A 172 -6.47 6.11 -8.48
C GLY A 172 -7.16 7.41 -8.06
N PRO A 173 -6.41 8.37 -7.48
CA PRO A 173 -6.97 9.61 -6.92
C PRO A 173 -7.58 10.54 -7.97
N ASP A 174 -7.07 10.50 -9.21
CA ASP A 174 -7.50 11.35 -10.31
C ASP A 174 -8.36 10.58 -11.34
N ALA A 175 -8.76 9.36 -11.00
CA ALA A 175 -9.63 8.57 -11.87
C ALA A 175 -10.99 9.25 -12.05
N THR A 176 -11.45 9.33 -13.30
CA THR A 176 -12.73 9.92 -13.68
C THR A 176 -13.68 8.85 -14.23
N GLY A 177 -14.98 9.04 -14.01
CA GLY A 177 -16.02 8.15 -14.52
C GLY A 177 -16.58 7.20 -13.46
N PRO A 178 -17.58 6.39 -13.84
CA PRO A 178 -18.25 5.49 -12.89
C PRO A 178 -17.31 4.37 -12.44
N VAL A 179 -17.31 4.12 -11.13
CA VAL A 179 -16.61 3.00 -10.52
C VAL A 179 -17.60 1.83 -10.41
N ASP A 180 -17.48 0.90 -11.33
CA ASP A 180 -18.36 -0.26 -11.41
C ASP A 180 -17.59 -1.53 -11.01
N GLY A 181 -18.05 -2.20 -9.96
CA GLY A 181 -17.46 -3.39 -9.38
C GLY A 181 -18.22 -3.83 -8.13
N ASP A 182 -18.06 -5.11 -7.77
CA ASP A 182 -18.65 -5.68 -6.54
C ASP A 182 -17.99 -5.16 -5.26
N VAL A 183 -16.73 -4.76 -5.37
CA VAL A 183 -15.97 -4.02 -4.35
C VAL A 183 -15.24 -2.86 -5.02
N ARG A 184 -15.35 -1.70 -4.43
CA ARG A 184 -14.78 -0.45 -4.96
C ARG A 184 -13.73 0.08 -4.01
N VAL A 185 -12.49 0.13 -4.47
CA VAL A 185 -11.33 0.56 -3.71
C VAL A 185 -10.77 1.84 -4.32
N LEU A 186 -10.61 2.88 -3.50
CA LEU A 186 -9.86 4.07 -3.87
C LEU A 186 -8.44 3.96 -3.31
N CYS A 187 -7.45 3.98 -4.17
CA CYS A 187 -6.07 4.14 -3.76
C CYS A 187 -5.69 5.62 -3.86
N ALA A 188 -5.43 6.24 -2.70
CA ALA A 188 -4.98 7.61 -2.62
C ALA A 188 -3.70 7.70 -1.79
N HIS A 189 -2.74 8.54 -2.19
CA HIS A 189 -1.53 8.71 -1.39
C HIS A 189 -1.82 9.49 -0.11
N ASN A 190 -2.48 10.67 -0.25
CA ASN A 190 -2.70 11.58 0.87
C ASN A 190 -4.08 11.33 1.54
N PRO A 191 -4.13 11.02 2.84
CA PRO A 191 -5.39 10.76 3.54
C PRO A 191 -6.29 12.00 3.69
N ARG A 192 -5.81 13.21 3.34
CA ARG A 192 -6.66 14.41 3.30
C ARG A 192 -7.79 14.31 2.31
N ILE A 193 -7.69 13.46 1.28
CA ILE A 193 -8.77 13.17 0.34
C ILE A 193 -10.07 12.78 1.06
N TRP A 194 -9.97 12.16 2.24
CA TRP A 194 -11.11 11.82 3.09
C TRP A 194 -11.99 13.00 3.50
N LYS A 195 -11.46 14.23 3.46
CA LYS A 195 -12.21 15.45 3.81
C LYS A 195 -12.86 16.12 2.60
N THR A 196 -12.28 15.94 1.42
CA THR A 196 -12.62 16.72 0.21
C THR A 196 -13.34 15.89 -0.84
N PHE A 197 -13.29 14.58 -0.75
CA PHE A 197 -13.83 13.67 -1.75
C PHE A 197 -15.16 13.07 -1.28
N ASP A 198 -16.09 12.88 -2.22
CA ASP A 198 -17.31 12.10 -1.98
C ASP A 198 -16.96 10.61 -1.94
N HIS A 199 -17.01 10.01 -0.76
CA HIS A 199 -16.64 8.60 -0.56
C HIS A 199 -17.79 7.64 -0.81
N ALA A 200 -19.02 8.15 -1.03
CA ALA A 200 -20.23 7.32 -1.14
C ALA A 200 -20.16 6.25 -2.25
N GLY A 201 -19.20 6.40 -3.16
CA GLY A 201 -18.93 5.44 -4.22
C GLY A 201 -17.92 4.33 -3.89
N TYR A 202 -17.31 4.30 -2.70
CA TYR A 202 -16.24 3.36 -2.37
C TYR A 202 -16.50 2.59 -1.08
N ASP A 203 -16.05 1.33 -1.05
CA ASP A 203 -16.12 0.47 0.13
C ASP A 203 -14.85 0.59 0.98
N LEU A 204 -13.69 0.81 0.32
CA LEU A 204 -12.38 0.97 0.94
C LEU A 204 -11.61 2.14 0.33
N VAL A 205 -10.99 2.94 1.19
CA VAL A 205 -10.00 3.97 0.81
C VAL A 205 -8.67 3.62 1.46
N LEU A 206 -7.60 3.53 0.67
CA LEU A 206 -6.24 3.25 1.12
C LEU A 206 -5.37 4.49 0.97
N ALA A 207 -4.67 4.89 2.03
CA ALA A 207 -3.78 6.04 2.03
C ALA A 207 -2.50 5.80 2.84
N GLY A 208 -1.47 6.63 2.62
CA GLY A 208 -0.20 6.64 3.32
C GLY A 208 0.20 8.06 3.77
N HIS A 209 1.37 8.53 3.31
CA HIS A 209 1.86 9.91 3.43
C HIS A 209 2.29 10.37 4.83
N LEU A 210 1.58 9.98 5.89
CA LEU A 210 1.83 10.52 7.24
C LEU A 210 2.87 9.72 8.04
N HIS A 211 3.31 8.56 7.55
CA HIS A 211 4.24 7.65 8.24
C HIS A 211 3.83 7.33 9.69
N GLY A 212 2.53 7.44 10.03
CA GLY A 212 2.03 7.34 11.40
C GLY A 212 2.64 8.40 12.33
N CYS A 213 3.17 9.51 11.77
CA CYS A 213 3.92 10.55 12.47
C CYS A 213 5.18 10.03 13.18
N GLN A 214 5.63 8.81 12.90
CA GLN A 214 6.85 8.12 13.36
C GLN A 214 6.98 7.96 14.89
N ILE A 215 6.34 8.83 15.70
CA ILE A 215 6.36 8.79 17.17
C ILE A 215 4.94 8.67 17.68
N VAL A 216 4.63 7.56 18.37
CA VAL A 216 3.30 7.28 18.91
C VAL A 216 3.40 7.02 20.41
N ALA A 217 2.93 7.96 21.23
CA ALA A 217 2.87 7.82 22.67
C ALA A 217 1.68 6.93 23.10
N CYS A 218 0.53 7.13 22.46
CA CYS A 218 -0.67 6.31 22.69
C CYS A 218 -1.56 6.27 21.46
N VAL A 219 -2.47 5.30 21.44
CA VAL A 219 -3.53 5.17 20.43
C VAL A 219 -4.87 5.26 21.14
N TYR A 220 -5.70 6.17 20.67
CA TYR A 220 -7.06 6.33 21.17
C TYR A 220 -8.05 6.43 20.00
N ARG A 221 -9.03 5.54 19.94
CA ARG A 221 -10.00 5.44 18.84
C ARG A 221 -9.31 5.46 17.47
N ASP A 222 -8.30 4.58 17.31
CA ASP A 222 -7.43 4.44 16.12
C ASP A 222 -6.60 5.69 15.75
N ARG A 223 -6.68 6.77 16.53
CA ARG A 223 -5.84 7.96 16.34
C ARG A 223 -4.48 7.79 17.02
N LEU A 224 -3.43 8.20 16.32
CA LEU A 224 -2.05 8.10 16.76
C LEU A 224 -1.60 9.43 17.40
N PHE A 225 -1.37 9.44 18.70
CA PHE A 225 -0.95 10.62 19.43
C PHE A 225 0.56 10.63 19.71
N PRO A 226 1.24 11.80 19.63
CA PRO A 226 0.71 13.16 19.48
C PRO A 226 0.35 13.57 18.05
N GLY A 227 0.68 12.77 17.02
CA GLY A 227 0.49 13.11 15.61
C GLY A 227 -0.94 13.56 15.27
N ALA A 228 -1.96 12.94 15.87
CA ALA A 228 -3.36 13.29 15.64
C ALA A 228 -3.76 14.71 16.12
N MET A 229 -2.93 15.37 16.94
CA MET A 229 -3.12 16.76 17.34
C MET A 229 -2.72 17.73 16.22
N LEU A 230 -1.71 17.36 15.42
CA LEU A 230 -1.20 18.16 14.31
C LEU A 230 -1.87 17.80 12.98
N TYR A 231 -2.12 16.51 12.80
CA TYR A 231 -2.66 15.96 11.56
C TYR A 231 -3.96 15.20 11.85
N PRO A 232 -5.14 15.80 11.60
CA PRO A 232 -6.43 15.18 11.92
C PRO A 232 -6.66 13.80 11.29
N CYS A 233 -5.94 13.48 10.20
CA CYS A 233 -6.00 12.18 9.52
C CYS A 233 -4.92 11.20 10.01
N CYS A 234 -4.19 11.50 11.12
CA CYS A 234 -3.21 10.60 11.70
C CYS A 234 -3.90 9.52 12.55
N PHE A 235 -4.44 8.52 11.88
CA PHE A 235 -5.09 7.34 12.47
C PHE A 235 -4.77 6.09 11.64
N LEU A 236 -5.09 4.91 12.16
CA LEU A 236 -4.88 3.64 11.46
C LEU A 236 -6.06 3.31 10.56
N SER A 237 -7.28 3.43 11.07
CA SER A 237 -8.49 3.28 10.29
C SER A 237 -9.59 4.22 10.77
N HIS A 238 -10.51 4.54 9.86
CA HIS A 238 -11.67 5.37 10.16
C HIS A 238 -12.85 4.93 9.30
N HIS A 239 -14.07 5.01 9.86
CA HIS A 239 -15.29 4.66 9.16
C HIS A 239 -16.15 5.91 8.99
N ARG A 240 -16.78 6.02 7.83
CA ARG A 240 -17.87 6.97 7.56
C ARG A 240 -18.89 6.25 6.68
N ASP A 241 -20.11 6.16 7.16
CA ASP A 241 -21.17 5.39 6.53
C ASP A 241 -20.72 3.95 6.21
N SER A 242 -20.81 3.51 4.99
CA SER A 242 -20.34 2.19 4.52
C SER A 242 -18.87 2.15 4.12
N THR A 243 -18.18 3.30 4.06
CA THR A 243 -16.80 3.40 3.57
C THR A 243 -15.80 3.32 4.71
N ARG A 244 -14.75 2.53 4.52
CA ARG A 244 -13.62 2.43 5.44
C ARG A 244 -12.38 3.09 4.86
N LEU A 245 -11.76 3.99 5.60
CA LEU A 245 -10.43 4.51 5.32
C LEU A 245 -9.40 3.75 6.14
N VAL A 246 -8.32 3.33 5.49
CA VAL A 246 -7.15 2.70 6.10
C VAL A 246 -5.93 3.53 5.76
N VAL A 247 -5.18 3.96 6.78
CA VAL A 247 -3.96 4.75 6.60
C VAL A 247 -2.75 3.92 7.00
N SER A 248 -1.82 3.73 6.08
CA SER A 248 -0.56 3.03 6.30
C SER A 248 0.45 3.92 7.04
N ARG A 249 1.27 3.29 7.88
CA ARG A 249 2.44 3.94 8.51
C ARG A 249 3.67 3.95 7.60
N GLY A 250 3.55 3.38 6.40
CA GLY A 250 4.60 3.38 5.38
C GLY A 250 5.75 2.42 5.63
N VAL A 251 6.45 2.12 4.54
CA VAL A 251 7.59 1.18 4.49
C VAL A 251 8.89 1.84 4.91
N SER A 252 9.07 3.13 4.61
CA SER A 252 10.30 3.88 4.88
C SER A 252 10.06 5.01 5.89
N ASP A 253 11.12 5.76 6.17
CA ASP A 253 11.15 6.81 7.17
C ASP A 253 11.60 8.14 6.56
N LEU A 254 10.95 9.24 6.96
CA LEU A 254 11.46 10.58 6.73
C LEU A 254 12.65 10.85 7.63
N LEU A 255 12.50 10.59 8.93
CA LEU A 255 13.57 10.61 9.94
C LEU A 255 13.97 9.17 10.27
N PRO A 256 15.25 8.88 10.54
CA PRO A 256 15.71 7.51 10.78
C PRO A 256 15.33 6.98 12.17
N ILE A 257 14.24 7.46 12.76
CA ILE A 257 13.79 7.12 14.11
C ILE A 257 12.28 6.89 14.10
N ARG A 258 11.86 5.75 14.67
CA ARG A 258 10.47 5.46 14.99
C ARG A 258 10.34 4.99 16.43
N TRP A 259 9.32 5.46 17.13
CA TRP A 259 9.01 5.02 18.47
C TRP A 259 7.55 4.58 18.55
N ARG A 260 7.33 3.30 18.90
CA ARG A 260 6.00 2.68 18.94
C ARG A 260 5.18 2.83 17.64
N CYS A 261 5.85 3.02 16.54
CA CYS A 261 5.26 3.23 15.21
C CYS A 261 6.01 2.35 14.19
N PRO A 262 5.80 1.03 14.18
CA PRO A 262 6.53 0.14 13.29
C PRO A 262 6.23 0.47 11.82
N ARG A 263 7.23 0.31 10.97
CA ARG A 263 7.08 0.34 9.51
C ARG A 263 6.20 -0.84 9.09
N GLU A 264 5.33 -0.64 8.12
CA GLU A 264 4.36 -1.66 7.76
C GLU A 264 4.00 -1.73 6.30
N VAL A 265 3.43 -2.87 5.94
CA VAL A 265 2.54 -3.08 4.81
C VAL A 265 1.16 -3.48 5.33
N VAL A 266 0.10 -3.22 4.57
CA VAL A 266 -1.27 -3.53 4.98
C VAL A 266 -1.87 -4.57 4.06
N LEU A 267 -2.18 -5.74 4.61
CA LEU A 267 -2.86 -6.82 3.90
C LEU A 267 -4.37 -6.67 4.08
N CYS A 268 -5.05 -6.29 3.01
CA CYS A 268 -6.50 -6.13 2.98
C CYS A 268 -7.15 -7.38 2.37
N TYR A 269 -8.17 -7.90 3.06
CA TYR A 269 -9.06 -8.94 2.54
C TYR A 269 -10.35 -8.28 2.05
N VAL A 270 -10.54 -8.23 0.74
CA VAL A 270 -11.63 -7.52 0.07
C VAL A 270 -12.53 -8.46 -0.75
#